data_b040ed13cc873e5d0aa52b44c0d1f421
#
_entry.id   b040ed13cc873e5d0aa52b44c0d1f421
#
_cell.length_a   1.000
_cell.length_b   1.000
_cell.length_c   1.000
_cell.angle_alpha   90.00
_cell.angle_beta   90.00
_cell.angle_gamma   90.00
#
_symmetry.space_group_name_H-M   'P 1'
#
loop_
_entity.id
_entity.type
_entity.pdbx_description
1 polymer ?
#
loop_
_entity_poly.entity_id
_entity_poly.type
_entity_poly.pdbx_seq_one_letter_code
_entity_poly.pdbx_strand_id
1 'polypeptide(L)'
;KYIHTVQSGFDYGKLRFSEEFYDDDTPDMTDEPWQVVFEGVFWGGRGKPGKELPLGVSFLWAGDEWLVPAAYVCQEGLVLDLCKRVPVERLFSFREKWELSPDNDGSDWSDAKRIRASAENPLEEDFRAELIVNGEMLTCKHGCALCWNPLYPEGNDLEEKCVRLHYKLDELDGWSVHRMCFAWGRGKKPALETLVLRLAAQPVCLPGTQFQPERAGDTLTFRLPD
;
A
#
# COMPACT_ATOMS: atom_id res chain seq x y z
N LYS A 1 10.14 -0.41 -18.61
CA LYS A 1 10.11 -1.86 -18.39
C LYS A 1 10.12 -2.12 -16.89
N TYR A 2 9.02 -2.68 -16.45
CA TYR A 2 8.77 -3.28 -15.15
C TYR A 2 8.53 -2.30 -14.00
N ILE A 3 7.33 -1.78 -13.99
CA ILE A 3 6.56 -1.75 -12.75
C ILE A 3 6.46 -3.23 -12.33
N HIS A 4 7.26 -3.63 -11.36
CA HIS A 4 6.85 -4.78 -10.58
C HIS A 4 5.61 -4.29 -9.86
N THR A 5 4.48 -4.77 -10.31
CA THR A 5 3.25 -4.73 -9.60
C THR A 5 3.59 -5.19 -8.19
N VAL A 6 3.53 -4.28 -7.25
CA VAL A 6 3.34 -4.66 -5.88
C VAL A 6 2.22 -5.67 -5.93
N GLN A 7 2.45 -6.88 -5.43
CA GLN A 7 1.35 -7.79 -5.18
C GLN A 7 0.42 -7.09 -4.21
N SER A 8 -0.48 -6.28 -4.74
CA SER A 8 -1.68 -5.83 -4.08
C SER A 8 -2.65 -7.00 -4.09
N GLY A 9 -2.22 -8.10 -3.58
CA GLY A 9 -3.03 -9.23 -3.27
C GLY A 9 -2.75 -9.47 -1.81
N PHE A 10 -3.65 -9.09 -0.96
CA PHE A 10 -3.82 -9.81 0.26
C PHE A 10 -3.99 -11.26 -0.18
N ASP A 11 -2.91 -12.02 -0.10
CA ASP A 11 -2.97 -13.46 -0.30
C ASP A 11 -3.65 -14.04 0.94
N TYR A 12 -4.99 -14.01 0.94
CA TYR A 12 -5.81 -14.63 1.96
C TYR A 12 -5.49 -16.13 2.11
N GLY A 13 -4.76 -16.73 1.17
CA GLY A 13 -4.31 -18.11 1.19
C GLY A 13 -3.14 -18.40 2.13
N LYS A 14 -2.56 -17.40 2.78
CA LYS A 14 -1.48 -17.57 3.77
C LYS A 14 -1.91 -17.55 5.21
N LEU A 15 -3.19 -17.55 5.52
CA LEU A 15 -3.67 -17.99 6.84
C LEU A 15 -3.51 -19.53 6.94
N ARG A 16 -2.31 -20.01 6.71
CA ARG A 16 -1.91 -21.30 7.23
C ARG A 16 -1.65 -21.07 8.72
N PHE A 17 -2.54 -21.62 9.54
CA PHE A 17 -2.20 -22.04 10.88
C PHE A 17 -1.13 -23.12 10.76
N SER A 18 0.09 -22.74 10.49
CA SER A 18 1.22 -23.56 10.85
C SER A 18 1.46 -23.24 12.33
N GLU A 19 1.15 -24.23 13.19
CA GLU A 19 1.91 -24.41 14.42
C GLU A 19 3.37 -24.65 14.02
N GLU A 20 4.00 -23.70 13.36
CA GLU A 20 5.44 -23.69 13.20
C GLU A 20 6.00 -23.01 14.44
N PHE A 21 6.68 -23.84 15.22
CA PHE A 21 7.60 -23.50 16.26
C PHE A 21 8.24 -22.14 15.97
N TYR A 22 7.90 -21.15 16.76
CA TYR A 22 8.69 -19.94 16.87
C TYR A 22 10.06 -20.40 17.37
N ASP A 23 11.02 -20.45 16.48
CA ASP A 23 12.40 -20.56 16.83
C ASP A 23 12.69 -19.30 17.65
N ASP A 24 13.08 -19.48 18.91
CA ASP A 24 13.35 -18.42 19.90
C ASP A 24 14.56 -17.55 19.49
N ASP A 25 15.15 -17.84 18.32
CA ASP A 25 16.27 -17.15 17.69
C ASP A 25 15.85 -16.08 16.64
N THR A 26 14.56 -15.75 16.50
CA THR A 26 14.17 -14.61 15.63
C THR A 26 14.71 -13.34 16.29
N PRO A 27 15.61 -12.59 15.66
CA PRO A 27 16.15 -11.36 16.26
C PRO A 27 14.98 -10.43 16.57
N ASP A 28 14.96 -9.87 17.77
CA ASP A 28 13.99 -8.84 18.16
C ASP A 28 14.25 -7.60 17.27
N MET A 29 13.56 -7.56 16.14
CA MET A 29 13.71 -6.47 15.15
C MET A 29 13.32 -5.12 15.73
N THR A 30 12.70 -5.07 16.91
CA THR A 30 12.39 -3.80 17.59
C THR A 30 13.66 -3.11 18.10
N ASP A 31 14.75 -3.83 18.28
CA ASP A 31 16.05 -3.30 18.73
C ASP A 31 16.91 -2.79 17.57
N GLU A 32 16.62 -3.13 16.33
CA GLU A 32 17.36 -2.61 15.20
C GLU A 32 16.94 -1.16 14.88
N PRO A 33 17.91 -0.26 14.60
CA PRO A 33 17.60 1.11 14.28
C PRO A 33 16.81 1.19 12.97
N TRP A 34 15.73 1.98 12.96
CA TRP A 34 14.96 2.25 11.77
C TRP A 34 15.82 2.82 10.65
N GLN A 35 15.85 2.15 9.52
CA GLN A 35 16.65 2.52 8.37
C GLN A 35 15.84 2.39 7.08
N VAL A 36 15.90 3.42 6.25
CA VAL A 36 15.25 3.43 4.93
C VAL A 36 16.33 3.61 3.87
N VAL A 37 16.43 2.66 2.97
CA VAL A 37 17.34 2.70 1.83
C VAL A 37 16.58 2.89 0.54
N PHE A 38 17.22 3.49 -0.47
CA PHE A 38 16.65 3.61 -1.79
C PHE A 38 16.46 2.22 -2.42
N GLU A 39 15.33 1.94 -3.05
CA GLU A 39 14.97 0.61 -3.58
C GLU A 39 14.87 -0.50 -2.53
N GLY A 40 14.82 -0.15 -1.25
CA GLY A 40 14.52 -1.07 -0.15
C GLY A 40 13.02 -1.29 0.03
N VAL A 41 12.69 -2.31 0.79
CA VAL A 41 11.35 -2.53 1.35
C VAL A 41 11.24 -1.85 2.72
N PHE A 42 10.16 -2.08 3.47
CA PHE A 42 10.01 -1.46 4.80
C PHE A 42 11.07 -1.93 5.78
N TRP A 43 11.52 -3.17 5.62
CA TRP A 43 12.58 -3.73 6.43
C TRP A 43 13.71 -4.29 5.56
N GLY A 44 14.87 -3.69 5.68
CA GLY A 44 16.03 -4.12 4.95
C GLY A 44 16.18 -3.50 3.55
N GLY A 45 17.28 -3.82 2.95
CA GLY A 45 17.68 -3.33 1.63
C GLY A 45 19.20 -3.20 1.55
N ARG A 46 19.71 -3.06 0.34
CA ARG A 46 21.15 -2.83 0.11
C ARG A 46 21.38 -1.36 -0.20
N GLY A 47 22.31 -0.74 0.49
CA GLY A 47 22.70 0.65 0.24
C GLY A 47 22.93 1.43 1.51
N LYS A 48 23.19 2.73 1.34
CA LYS A 48 23.31 3.64 2.48
C LYS A 48 21.93 4.15 2.87
N PRO A 49 21.57 4.13 4.16
CA PRO A 49 20.34 4.70 4.63
C PRO A 49 20.20 6.18 4.27
N GLY A 50 19.01 6.58 3.88
CA GLY A 50 18.66 7.96 3.68
C GLY A 50 18.59 8.72 5.00
N LYS A 51 18.85 10.02 4.94
CA LYS A 51 18.62 10.91 6.08
C LYS A 51 17.13 11.18 6.18
N GLU A 52 16.53 10.84 7.30
CA GLU A 52 15.14 11.14 7.57
C GLU A 52 14.89 12.65 7.68
N LEU A 53 13.85 13.09 7.01
CA LEU A 53 13.29 14.43 7.08
C LEU A 53 11.84 14.31 7.57
N PRO A 54 11.57 14.55 8.85
CA PRO A 54 10.22 14.53 9.37
C PRO A 54 9.35 15.60 8.67
N LEU A 55 8.19 15.22 8.19
CA LEU A 55 7.24 16.10 7.51
C LEU A 55 5.96 16.29 8.33
N GLY A 56 5.33 15.22 8.77
CA GLY A 56 4.12 15.27 9.61
C GLY A 56 2.94 15.99 8.94
N VAL A 57 2.81 15.87 7.61
CA VAL A 57 1.78 16.57 6.82
C VAL A 57 0.59 15.66 6.63
N SER A 58 -0.59 16.09 7.10
CA SER A 58 -1.86 15.39 6.85
C SER A 58 -2.70 16.14 5.81
N PHE A 59 -3.47 15.38 5.03
CA PHE A 59 -4.37 15.90 4.00
C PHE A 59 -5.53 14.94 3.76
N LEU A 60 -6.60 15.43 3.12
CA LEU A 60 -7.72 14.60 2.67
C LEU A 60 -7.59 14.35 1.17
N TRP A 61 -7.69 13.09 0.76
CA TRP A 61 -7.70 12.71 -0.65
C TRP A 61 -8.60 11.49 -0.87
N ALA A 62 -9.43 11.54 -1.91
CA ALA A 62 -10.42 10.52 -2.25
C ALA A 62 -11.38 10.16 -1.09
N GLY A 63 -11.63 11.09 -0.17
CA GLY A 63 -12.48 10.90 1.01
C GLY A 63 -11.78 10.30 2.21
N ASP A 64 -10.51 9.94 2.10
CA ASP A 64 -9.70 9.35 3.16
C ASP A 64 -8.67 10.33 3.74
N GLU A 65 -8.30 10.12 5.00
CA GLU A 65 -7.25 10.87 5.68
C GLU A 65 -5.89 10.23 5.39
N TRP A 66 -4.96 11.06 4.92
CA TRP A 66 -3.61 10.66 4.58
C TRP A 66 -2.59 11.44 5.42
N LEU A 67 -1.51 10.79 5.75
CA LEU A 67 -0.35 11.36 6.44
C LEU A 67 0.90 11.08 5.62
N VAL A 68 1.73 12.10 5.44
CA VAL A 68 3.13 11.98 5.00
C VAL A 68 4.01 12.15 6.22
N PRO A 69 4.41 11.09 6.92
CA PRO A 69 5.16 11.21 8.17
C PRO A 69 6.58 11.72 7.93
N ALA A 70 7.25 11.21 6.91
CA ALA A 70 8.64 11.51 6.62
C ALA A 70 9.00 11.34 5.14
N ALA A 71 10.09 11.98 4.75
CA ALA A 71 10.84 11.71 3.54
C ALA A 71 12.28 11.31 3.90
N TYR A 72 12.90 10.45 3.10
CA TYR A 72 14.26 9.98 3.33
C TYR A 72 15.15 10.39 2.15
N VAL A 73 16.14 11.18 2.46
CA VAL A 73 17.03 11.78 1.45
C VAL A 73 18.23 10.86 1.23
N CYS A 74 18.12 9.97 0.26
CA CYS A 74 19.16 9.03 -0.16
C CYS A 74 20.15 9.67 -1.14
N GLN A 75 21.20 8.93 -1.47
CA GLN A 75 22.17 9.34 -2.49
C GLN A 75 21.55 9.25 -3.89
N GLU A 76 20.76 8.22 -4.13
CA GLU A 76 20.13 7.87 -5.42
C GLU A 76 18.83 8.63 -5.69
N GLY A 77 18.14 9.06 -4.64
CA GLY A 77 16.82 9.66 -4.76
C GLY A 77 16.19 10.06 -3.43
N LEU A 78 14.90 10.32 -3.49
CA LEU A 78 14.05 10.58 -2.34
C LEU A 78 13.10 9.40 -2.14
N VAL A 79 13.01 8.89 -0.92
CA VAL A 79 11.99 7.94 -0.52
C VAL A 79 10.93 8.69 0.27
N LEU A 80 9.66 8.45 -0.03
CA LEU A 80 8.52 9.07 0.62
C LEU A 80 7.57 8.00 1.13
N ASP A 81 7.19 8.10 2.40
CA ASP A 81 6.17 7.24 2.97
C ASP A 81 4.85 8.00 3.07
N LEU A 82 3.77 7.31 2.68
CA LEU A 82 2.38 7.80 2.70
C LEU A 82 1.56 6.81 3.51
N CYS A 83 0.84 7.30 4.50
CA CYS A 83 0.00 6.47 5.36
C CYS A 83 -1.46 6.88 5.18
N LYS A 84 -2.32 5.98 4.68
CA LYS A 84 -3.76 6.16 4.63
C LYS A 84 -4.37 5.58 5.90
N ARG A 85 -5.17 6.38 6.61
CA ARG A 85 -5.95 5.94 7.75
C ARG A 85 -7.26 5.33 7.29
N VAL A 86 -7.58 4.18 7.84
CA VAL A 86 -8.84 3.49 7.59
C VAL A 86 -9.57 3.28 8.92
N PRO A 87 -10.65 4.03 9.19
CA PRO A 87 -11.44 3.84 10.39
C PRO A 87 -11.89 2.38 10.55
N VAL A 88 -11.78 1.84 11.76
CA VAL A 88 -12.08 0.43 12.03
C VAL A 88 -13.51 0.03 11.63
N GLU A 89 -14.46 0.97 11.70
CA GLU A 89 -15.85 0.74 11.29
C GLU A 89 -15.96 0.39 9.79
N ARG A 90 -15.10 0.97 8.95
CA ARG A 90 -15.04 0.63 7.51
C ARG A 90 -14.52 -0.80 7.31
N LEU A 91 -13.57 -1.24 8.13
CA LEU A 91 -13.06 -2.61 8.10
C LEU A 91 -14.13 -3.60 8.54
N PHE A 92 -14.88 -3.28 9.60
CA PHE A 92 -16.03 -4.10 10.00
C PHE A 92 -17.08 -4.20 8.91
N SER A 93 -17.47 -3.06 8.32
CA SER A 93 -18.47 -3.02 7.23
C SER A 93 -18.01 -3.83 6.01
N PHE A 94 -16.74 -3.74 5.65
CA PHE A 94 -16.15 -4.53 4.56
C PHE A 94 -16.19 -6.02 4.89
N ARG A 95 -15.76 -6.41 6.09
CA ARG A 95 -15.79 -7.80 6.55
C ARG A 95 -17.20 -8.38 6.54
N GLU A 96 -18.18 -7.64 7.04
CA GLU A 96 -19.59 -8.07 7.05
C GLU A 96 -20.15 -8.20 5.62
N LYS A 97 -19.92 -7.20 4.77
CA LYS A 97 -20.38 -7.21 3.38
C LYS A 97 -19.89 -8.41 2.59
N TRP A 98 -18.63 -8.79 2.81
CA TRP A 98 -17.98 -9.88 2.09
C TRP A 98 -18.01 -11.19 2.87
N GLU A 99 -18.67 -11.24 4.04
CA GLU A 99 -18.82 -12.41 4.90
C GLU A 99 -17.47 -13.04 5.28
N LEU A 100 -16.43 -12.20 5.47
CA LEU A 100 -15.10 -12.65 5.80
C LEU A 100 -15.01 -13.09 7.26
N SER A 101 -14.41 -14.24 7.48
CA SER A 101 -14.17 -14.83 8.80
C SER A 101 -12.93 -15.71 8.75
N PRO A 102 -12.41 -16.21 9.89
CA PRO A 102 -11.30 -17.17 9.88
C PRO A 102 -11.59 -18.44 9.06
N ASP A 103 -12.86 -18.84 8.96
CA ASP A 103 -13.31 -20.01 8.19
C ASP A 103 -13.70 -19.67 6.75
N ASN A 104 -13.81 -18.39 6.39
CA ASN A 104 -14.18 -17.89 5.08
C ASN A 104 -13.26 -16.73 4.70
N ASP A 105 -12.09 -17.06 4.18
CA ASP A 105 -11.08 -16.09 3.76
C ASP A 105 -11.24 -15.65 2.28
N GLY A 106 -12.26 -16.14 1.60
CA GLY A 106 -12.51 -15.88 0.18
C GLY A 106 -11.67 -16.70 -0.79
N SER A 107 -10.94 -17.71 -0.32
CA SER A 107 -10.11 -18.59 -1.17
C SER A 107 -10.96 -19.32 -2.24
N ASP A 108 -12.20 -19.66 -1.93
CA ASP A 108 -13.15 -20.34 -2.83
C ASP A 108 -13.90 -19.38 -3.76
N TRP A 109 -13.62 -18.07 -3.69
CA TRP A 109 -14.33 -17.12 -4.54
C TRP A 109 -13.89 -17.20 -6.00
N SER A 110 -14.85 -16.92 -6.90
CA SER A 110 -14.52 -16.71 -8.30
C SER A 110 -13.61 -15.48 -8.48
N ASP A 111 -12.83 -15.47 -9.57
CA ASP A 111 -11.96 -14.32 -9.89
C ASP A 111 -12.73 -13.01 -9.93
N ALA A 112 -13.93 -13.02 -10.51
CA ALA A 112 -14.78 -11.83 -10.56
C ALA A 112 -15.19 -11.33 -9.17
N LYS A 113 -15.48 -12.24 -8.22
CA LYS A 113 -15.81 -11.88 -6.84
C LYS A 113 -14.58 -11.34 -6.12
N ARG A 114 -13.41 -11.98 -6.29
CA ARG A 114 -12.15 -11.52 -5.70
C ARG A 114 -11.77 -10.13 -6.17
N ILE A 115 -11.83 -9.86 -7.48
CA ILE A 115 -11.51 -8.55 -8.06
C ILE A 115 -12.43 -7.46 -7.48
N ARG A 116 -13.73 -7.75 -7.33
CA ARG A 116 -14.67 -6.79 -6.71
C ARG A 116 -14.36 -6.56 -5.25
N ALA A 117 -14.08 -7.61 -4.49
CA ALA A 117 -13.73 -7.49 -3.08
C ALA A 117 -12.44 -6.68 -2.91
N SER A 118 -11.42 -6.95 -3.72
CA SER A 118 -10.18 -6.16 -3.72
C SER A 118 -10.43 -4.68 -4.04
N ALA A 119 -11.26 -4.39 -5.06
CA ALA A 119 -11.60 -3.02 -5.42
C ALA A 119 -12.39 -2.25 -4.33
N GLU A 120 -13.05 -2.97 -3.43
CA GLU A 120 -13.80 -2.38 -2.31
C GLU A 120 -13.04 -2.45 -0.97
N ASN A 121 -11.90 -3.13 -0.94
CA ASN A 121 -11.12 -3.27 0.28
C ASN A 121 -10.58 -1.89 0.72
N PRO A 122 -10.98 -1.39 1.88
CA PRO A 122 -10.57 -0.05 2.31
C PRO A 122 -9.08 0.07 2.61
N LEU A 123 -8.36 -1.05 2.80
CA LEU A 123 -6.91 -1.05 2.97
C LEU A 123 -6.15 -1.06 1.64
N GLU A 124 -6.80 -1.40 0.55
CA GLU A 124 -6.19 -1.33 -0.79
C GLU A 124 -6.45 0.04 -1.42
N GLU A 125 -5.47 0.53 -2.14
CA GLU A 125 -5.60 1.79 -2.89
C GLU A 125 -4.66 1.76 -4.08
N ASP A 126 -5.22 1.97 -5.26
CA ASP A 126 -4.44 2.02 -6.49
C ASP A 126 -4.33 3.49 -6.96
N PHE A 127 -3.13 4.02 -6.90
CA PHE A 127 -2.89 5.40 -7.30
C PHE A 127 -1.53 5.58 -7.97
N ARG A 128 -1.45 6.62 -8.74
CA ARG A 128 -0.20 7.14 -9.28
C ARG A 128 0.24 8.35 -8.48
N ALA A 129 1.50 8.34 -8.05
CA ALA A 129 2.12 9.49 -7.42
C ALA A 129 3.18 10.11 -8.32
N GLU A 130 3.19 11.44 -8.36
CA GLU A 130 4.23 12.24 -8.98
C GLU A 130 4.85 13.14 -7.91
N LEU A 131 6.18 13.17 -7.85
CA LEU A 131 6.90 14.02 -6.92
C LEU A 131 7.66 15.09 -7.69
N ILE A 132 7.43 16.34 -7.34
CA ILE A 132 8.13 17.48 -7.90
C ILE A 132 9.01 18.09 -6.82
N VAL A 133 10.30 18.15 -7.08
CA VAL A 133 11.31 18.72 -6.17
C VAL A 133 11.87 19.97 -6.84
N ASN A 134 11.74 21.13 -6.19
CA ASN A 134 12.23 22.41 -6.72
C ASN A 134 11.77 22.71 -8.16
N GLY A 135 10.56 22.25 -8.51
CA GLY A 135 10.00 22.40 -9.87
C GLY A 135 10.40 21.30 -10.87
N GLU A 136 11.30 20.38 -10.52
CA GLU A 136 11.67 19.25 -11.35
C GLU A 136 10.86 17.99 -10.95
N MET A 137 10.24 17.34 -11.94
CA MET A 137 9.49 16.11 -11.74
C MET A 137 10.43 14.92 -11.62
N LEU A 138 10.32 14.18 -10.52
CA LEU A 138 11.05 12.95 -10.30
C LEU A 138 10.23 11.73 -10.71
N THR A 139 10.92 10.74 -11.28
CA THR A 139 10.30 9.48 -11.71
C THR A 139 10.30 8.48 -10.54
N CYS A 140 9.13 7.93 -10.21
CA CYS A 140 9.04 6.79 -9.32
C CYS A 140 9.70 5.56 -9.95
N LYS A 141 10.63 4.95 -9.24
CA LYS A 141 11.39 3.78 -9.70
C LYS A 141 10.92 2.50 -9.04
N HIS A 142 10.56 2.59 -7.79
CA HIS A 142 10.18 1.46 -6.96
C HIS A 142 9.13 1.92 -5.96
N GLY A 143 8.26 1.02 -5.57
CA GLY A 143 7.32 1.23 -4.47
C GLY A 143 6.96 -0.09 -3.84
N CYS A 144 6.64 -0.06 -2.56
CA CYS A 144 6.07 -1.17 -1.81
C CYS A 144 4.98 -0.64 -0.89
N ALA A 145 4.11 -1.54 -0.47
CA ALA A 145 3.04 -1.22 0.46
C ALA A 145 2.90 -2.33 1.49
N LEU A 146 2.40 -1.96 2.65
CA LEU A 146 1.96 -2.87 3.70
C LEU A 146 0.69 -2.33 4.35
N CYS A 147 -0.02 -3.20 5.07
CA CYS A 147 -1.27 -2.84 5.71
C CYS A 147 -1.28 -3.32 7.16
N TRP A 148 -1.66 -2.44 8.08
CA TRP A 148 -2.03 -2.80 9.44
C TRP A 148 -3.54 -3.00 9.51
N ASN A 149 -3.97 -4.19 9.97
CA ASN A 149 -5.39 -4.49 10.16
C ASN A 149 -5.65 -4.82 11.64
N PRO A 150 -6.33 -3.94 12.39
CA PRO A 150 -6.60 -4.16 13.81
C PRO A 150 -7.59 -5.29 14.06
N LEU A 151 -8.37 -5.73 13.06
CA LEU A 151 -9.30 -6.85 13.22
C LEU A 151 -8.57 -8.21 13.22
N TYR A 152 -7.32 -8.23 12.77
CA TYR A 152 -6.47 -9.44 12.69
C TYR A 152 -5.06 -9.12 13.18
N PRO A 153 -4.91 -8.73 14.46
CA PRO A 153 -3.61 -8.25 14.98
C PRO A 153 -2.52 -9.33 14.97
N GLU A 154 -2.91 -10.60 15.03
CA GLU A 154 -1.98 -11.75 14.98
C GLU A 154 -1.50 -12.02 13.54
N GLY A 155 -2.26 -11.58 12.55
CA GLY A 155 -1.90 -11.67 11.14
C GLY A 155 -0.99 -10.54 10.64
N ASN A 156 -0.74 -9.52 11.48
CA ASN A 156 0.18 -8.45 11.12
C ASN A 156 1.62 -8.90 11.39
N ASP A 157 2.44 -8.81 10.37
CA ASP A 157 3.85 -9.14 10.44
C ASP A 157 4.64 -8.14 11.31
N LEU A 158 5.88 -8.47 11.58
CA LEU A 158 6.77 -7.63 12.37
C LEU A 158 7.04 -6.29 11.67
N GLU A 159 7.09 -6.27 10.33
CA GLU A 159 7.28 -5.06 9.55
C GLU A 159 6.16 -4.03 9.80
N GLU A 160 4.89 -4.45 9.78
CA GLU A 160 3.74 -3.58 10.05
C GLU A 160 3.81 -3.00 11.46
N LYS A 161 4.18 -3.83 12.45
CA LYS A 161 4.34 -3.40 13.84
C LYS A 161 5.45 -2.36 13.96
N CYS A 162 6.60 -2.57 13.33
CA CYS A 162 7.72 -1.63 13.33
C CYS A 162 7.36 -0.30 12.67
N VAL A 163 6.71 -0.33 11.50
CA VAL A 163 6.26 0.87 10.78
C VAL A 163 5.28 1.67 11.63
N ARG A 164 4.29 0.98 12.21
CA ARG A 164 3.28 1.61 13.07
C ARG A 164 3.92 2.28 14.29
N LEU A 165 4.84 1.60 14.97
CA LEU A 165 5.53 2.14 16.14
C LEU A 165 6.42 3.33 15.76
N HIS A 166 7.16 3.25 14.66
CA HIS A 166 8.05 4.32 14.21
C HIS A 166 7.29 5.60 13.91
N TYR A 167 6.18 5.51 13.17
CA TYR A 167 5.34 6.66 12.82
C TYR A 167 4.27 6.99 13.87
N LYS A 168 4.21 6.23 14.96
CA LYS A 168 3.22 6.39 16.04
C LYS A 168 1.78 6.38 15.53
N LEU A 169 1.50 5.49 14.58
CA LEU A 169 0.17 5.31 14.04
C LEU A 169 -0.71 4.61 15.09
N ASP A 170 -1.98 5.03 15.17
CA ASP A 170 -2.95 4.43 16.10
C ASP A 170 -3.15 2.95 15.78
N GLU A 171 -3.18 2.11 16.82
CA GLU A 171 -3.38 0.67 16.67
C GLU A 171 -4.85 0.25 16.52
N LEU A 172 -5.78 1.16 16.84
CA LEU A 172 -7.22 0.89 16.77
C LEU A 172 -7.78 1.02 15.36
N ASP A 173 -7.12 1.81 14.51
CA ASP A 173 -7.50 1.98 13.11
C ASP A 173 -6.64 1.14 12.17
N GLY A 174 -7.17 0.88 10.99
CA GLY A 174 -6.40 0.31 9.90
C GLY A 174 -5.48 1.34 9.25
N TRP A 175 -4.38 0.85 8.72
CA TRP A 175 -3.43 1.68 8.00
C TRP A 175 -2.96 0.99 6.74
N SER A 176 -2.96 1.73 5.63
CA SER A 176 -2.27 1.34 4.40
C SER A 176 -1.07 2.25 4.23
N VAL A 177 0.13 1.68 4.24
CA VAL A 177 1.38 2.44 4.17
C VAL A 177 2.07 2.14 2.86
N HIS A 178 2.34 3.20 2.10
CA HIS A 178 2.98 3.13 0.79
C HIS A 178 4.35 3.81 0.85
N ARG A 179 5.40 3.08 0.54
CA ARG A 179 6.75 3.61 0.36
C ARG A 179 7.04 3.78 -1.11
N MET A 180 7.47 4.95 -1.52
CA MET A 180 7.74 5.28 -2.90
C MET A 180 9.13 5.87 -3.07
N CYS A 181 9.90 5.36 -4.03
CA CYS A 181 11.26 5.74 -4.31
C CYS A 181 11.33 6.56 -5.61
N PHE A 182 11.74 7.81 -5.50
CA PHE A 182 11.86 8.75 -6.60
C PHE A 182 13.32 9.04 -6.91
N ALA A 183 13.82 8.61 -8.06
CA ALA A 183 15.22 8.80 -8.42
C ALA A 183 15.54 10.28 -8.71
N TRP A 184 16.71 10.76 -8.28
CA TRP A 184 17.20 12.06 -8.71
C TRP A 184 17.34 12.07 -10.24
N GLY A 185 17.03 13.22 -10.85
CA GLY A 185 17.26 13.45 -12.25
C GLY A 185 18.75 13.41 -12.61
N ARG A 186 19.10 13.83 -13.82
CA ARG A 186 20.51 13.91 -14.24
C ARG A 186 21.21 15.01 -13.46
N GLY A 187 22.03 14.62 -12.48
CA GLY A 187 22.81 15.60 -11.73
C GLY A 187 23.08 15.17 -10.29
N LYS A 188 23.53 16.13 -9.52
CA LYS A 188 23.79 15.95 -8.08
C LYS A 188 22.47 16.08 -7.32
N LYS A 189 22.38 15.40 -6.17
CA LYS A 189 21.33 15.57 -5.19
C LYS A 189 21.07 17.07 -4.93
N PRO A 190 19.86 17.57 -5.18
CA PRO A 190 19.54 18.98 -4.97
C PRO A 190 19.42 19.32 -3.49
N ALA A 191 19.61 20.59 -3.14
CA ALA A 191 19.09 21.09 -1.88
C ALA A 191 17.55 21.06 -1.96
N LEU A 192 16.89 20.59 -0.92
CA LEU A 192 15.42 20.50 -0.89
C LEU A 192 14.86 21.84 -0.42
N GLU A 193 14.20 22.56 -1.30
CA GLU A 193 13.52 23.82 -1.02
C GLU A 193 11.99 23.64 -1.07
N THR A 194 11.51 22.93 -2.08
CA THR A 194 10.09 22.66 -2.27
C THR A 194 9.83 21.19 -2.64
N LEU A 195 8.79 20.62 -2.05
CA LEU A 195 8.27 19.30 -2.36
C LEU A 195 6.80 19.43 -2.71
N VAL A 196 6.39 18.94 -3.89
CA VAL A 196 4.98 18.89 -4.29
C VAL A 196 4.65 17.44 -4.65
N LEU A 197 3.76 16.84 -3.89
CA LEU A 197 3.20 15.52 -4.16
C LEU A 197 1.89 15.68 -4.93
N ARG A 198 1.74 14.97 -6.02
CA ARG A 198 0.49 14.85 -6.78
C ARG A 198 0.04 13.41 -6.76
N LEU A 199 -1.21 13.18 -6.36
CA LEU A 199 -1.85 11.87 -6.38
C LEU A 199 -2.95 11.85 -7.43
N ALA A 200 -3.05 10.76 -8.16
CA ALA A 200 -4.13 10.51 -9.11
C ALA A 200 -4.63 9.07 -8.92
N ALA A 201 -5.93 8.92 -8.64
CA ALA A 201 -6.54 7.61 -8.56
C ALA A 201 -6.39 6.85 -9.88
N GLN A 202 -6.14 5.56 -9.82
CA GLN A 202 -6.16 4.70 -10.98
C GLN A 202 -7.54 4.06 -11.16
N PRO A 203 -8.01 3.94 -12.40
CA PRO A 203 -9.28 3.28 -12.64
C PRO A 203 -9.15 1.79 -12.37
N VAL A 204 -10.11 1.24 -11.64
CA VAL A 204 -10.21 -0.20 -11.40
C VAL A 204 -11.02 -0.85 -12.52
N CYS A 205 -10.46 -1.90 -13.13
CA CYS A 205 -11.18 -2.70 -14.11
C CYS A 205 -12.01 -3.78 -13.41
N LEU A 206 -13.31 -3.58 -13.33
CA LEU A 206 -14.22 -4.59 -12.79
C LEU A 206 -14.67 -5.58 -13.89
N PRO A 207 -14.81 -6.88 -13.57
CA PRO A 207 -15.37 -7.84 -14.50
C PRO A 207 -16.80 -7.46 -14.88
N GLY A 208 -17.04 -7.27 -16.18
CA GLY A 208 -18.35 -7.00 -16.73
C GLY A 208 -19.10 -8.25 -17.19
N THR A 209 -20.27 -8.06 -17.77
CA THR A 209 -21.03 -9.13 -18.40
C THR A 209 -20.32 -9.61 -19.67
N GLN A 210 -20.07 -10.91 -19.77
CA GLN A 210 -19.57 -11.48 -21.01
C GLN A 210 -20.68 -11.50 -22.05
N PHE A 211 -20.37 -11.05 -23.26
CA PHE A 211 -21.28 -11.02 -24.37
C PHE A 211 -20.61 -11.66 -25.59
N GLN A 212 -21.26 -12.68 -26.13
CA GLN A 212 -20.88 -13.30 -27.39
C GLN A 212 -22.00 -13.07 -28.39
N PRO A 213 -21.81 -12.24 -29.43
CA PRO A 213 -22.83 -12.02 -30.45
C PRO A 213 -23.02 -13.29 -31.27
N GLU A 214 -24.24 -13.71 -31.49
CA GLU A 214 -24.58 -14.82 -32.35
C GLU A 214 -24.71 -14.40 -33.81
N ARG A 215 -25.06 -13.13 -34.06
CA ARG A 215 -25.24 -12.55 -35.39
C ARG A 215 -24.91 -11.07 -35.42
N ALA A 216 -24.70 -10.56 -36.62
CA ALA A 216 -24.53 -9.12 -36.83
C ALA A 216 -25.80 -8.35 -36.44
N GLY A 217 -25.64 -7.31 -35.61
CA GLY A 217 -26.75 -6.48 -35.10
C GLY A 217 -27.22 -6.87 -33.69
N ASP A 218 -26.71 -7.93 -33.10
CA ASP A 218 -26.98 -8.24 -31.70
C ASP A 218 -26.45 -7.10 -30.80
N THR A 219 -27.23 -6.77 -29.76
CA THR A 219 -26.93 -5.70 -28.84
C THR A 219 -26.97 -6.20 -27.40
N LEU A 220 -26.08 -5.67 -26.56
CA LEU A 220 -26.08 -5.88 -25.13
C LEU A 220 -26.38 -4.55 -24.43
N THR A 221 -27.34 -4.56 -23.53
CA THR A 221 -27.57 -3.47 -22.61
C THR A 221 -27.06 -3.87 -21.22
N PHE A 222 -26.18 -3.06 -20.67
CA PHE A 222 -25.68 -3.26 -19.31
C PHE A 222 -25.81 -1.97 -18.52
N ARG A 223 -25.93 -2.12 -17.19
CA ARG A 223 -25.87 -1.00 -16.27
C ARG A 223 -24.46 -0.92 -15.72
N LEU A 224 -23.92 0.29 -15.67
CA LEU A 224 -22.70 0.53 -14.92
C LEU A 224 -23.02 0.37 -13.42
N PRO A 225 -22.08 -0.16 -12.63
CA PRO A 225 -22.21 -0.10 -11.17
C PRO A 225 -22.25 1.36 -10.73
N ASP A 226 -23.12 1.66 -9.77
CA ASP A 226 -23.27 2.99 -9.16
C ASP A 226 -22.05 3.31 -8.32
#